data_8b21657a82a1b60fb9e06e3d38590501
#
_entry.id   8b21657a82a1b60fb9e06e3d38590501
#
_cell.length_a   1.000
_cell.length_b   1.000
_cell.length_c   1.000
_cell.angle_alpha   90.00
_cell.angle_beta   90.00
_cell.angle_gamma   90.00
#
_symmetry.space_group_name_H-M   'P 1'
#
loop_
_entity.id
_entity.type
_entity.pdbx_description
1 polymer ?
#
loop_
_entity_poly.entity_id
_entity_poly.type
_entity_poly.pdbx_seq_one_letter_code
_entity_poly.pdbx_strand_id
1 'polypeptide(L)'
;MCVFDEFNVQRVINCSGKMTYLGSSILSDKVRKAMDEAGTSYVQMEELMDRAGEVIADYCRSEAACVCAGASAGIIISVAAAITGGDERLVEEVPYVSVKRKKIIIACAHQIDFGAPIRQMIALGGGEMVSVGTVNRCYPWHYEKAIDADTAAILYVKSHHAVQTDQVALADVITLAHKHQLPLILDAAAEEDITKYIEMGCDLVIYSGAKALEGPTSGLIAGRKTLIQACRKQSKGVARAMKVGKENIFGLLAAIKQYGSHSSAMQRQIVDAIVEELKSVKGLTVSVAKDHAGREIYRAKLEVDETVCGMNALMLDQQLRNGSPIIYTRNHNANLGILLLDPRPMQLSDTAIVCQRIKEILAVSL
;
A
#
# COMPACT_ATOMS: atom_id res chain seq x y z
N MET A 1 -2.98 32.30 -10.18
CA MET A 1 -2.36 31.18 -10.92
C MET A 1 -2.24 30.03 -9.93
N CYS A 2 -2.67 28.81 -10.26
CA CYS A 2 -2.52 27.71 -9.31
C CYS A 2 -1.11 27.10 -9.45
N VAL A 3 -0.65 26.40 -8.43
CA VAL A 3 0.71 25.81 -8.39
C VAL A 3 0.97 24.86 -9.58
N PHE A 4 -0.03 24.18 -10.07
CA PHE A 4 0.13 23.29 -11.23
C PHE A 4 0.39 24.07 -12.53
N ASP A 5 -0.26 25.21 -12.70
CA ASP A 5 -0.03 26.09 -13.86
C ASP A 5 1.35 26.75 -13.77
N GLU A 6 1.72 27.18 -12.55
CA GLU A 6 3.03 27.82 -12.29
C GLU A 6 4.21 26.89 -12.65
N PHE A 7 4.10 25.60 -12.31
CA PHE A 7 5.15 24.61 -12.58
C PHE A 7 4.91 23.78 -13.85
N ASN A 8 3.88 24.12 -14.66
CA ASN A 8 3.53 23.40 -15.89
C ASN A 8 3.33 21.90 -15.68
N VAL A 9 2.64 21.52 -14.60
CA VAL A 9 2.28 20.12 -14.28
C VAL A 9 0.81 19.91 -14.56
N GLN A 10 0.49 18.94 -15.41
CA GLN A 10 -0.90 18.63 -15.75
C GLN A 10 -1.57 17.82 -14.62
N ARG A 11 -2.79 18.22 -14.27
CA ARG A 11 -3.65 17.44 -13.39
C ARG A 11 -4.29 16.28 -14.14
N VAL A 12 -4.54 15.19 -13.42
CA VAL A 12 -5.14 13.98 -13.98
C VAL A 12 -6.40 13.58 -13.20
N ILE A 13 -7.34 12.92 -13.87
CA ILE A 13 -8.45 12.22 -13.23
C ILE A 13 -7.99 10.78 -12.99
N ASN A 14 -7.96 10.38 -11.72
CA ASN A 14 -7.49 9.06 -11.31
C ASN A 14 -8.67 8.11 -11.11
N CYS A 15 -8.85 7.17 -12.04
CA CYS A 15 -9.76 6.03 -11.92
C CYS A 15 -9.00 4.70 -11.77
N SER A 16 -7.67 4.75 -11.49
CA SER A 16 -6.82 3.56 -11.37
C SER A 16 -6.75 3.02 -9.94
N GLY A 17 -7.09 3.84 -8.94
CA GLY A 17 -6.94 3.54 -7.51
C GLY A 17 -5.79 4.30 -6.86
N LYS A 18 -5.45 3.96 -5.61
CA LYS A 18 -4.41 4.66 -4.83
C LYS A 18 -3.00 4.23 -5.26
N MET A 19 -2.57 4.74 -6.41
CA MET A 19 -1.31 4.38 -7.06
C MET A 19 -0.21 5.39 -6.74
N THR A 20 0.98 4.91 -6.37
CA THR A 20 2.12 5.77 -6.00
C THR A 20 2.53 6.73 -7.12
N TYR A 21 2.54 6.28 -8.37
CA TYR A 21 2.89 7.11 -9.52
C TYR A 21 1.87 8.22 -9.86
N LEU A 22 0.69 8.20 -9.21
CA LEU A 22 -0.33 9.25 -9.28
C LEU A 22 -0.44 10.06 -7.96
N GLY A 23 0.52 9.90 -7.04
CA GLY A 23 0.52 10.61 -5.76
C GLY A 23 -0.30 9.94 -4.66
N SER A 24 -0.75 8.69 -4.87
CA SER A 24 -1.48 7.83 -3.93
C SER A 24 -2.87 8.34 -3.54
N SER A 25 -3.00 9.36 -2.68
CA SER A 25 -4.29 9.87 -2.19
C SER A 25 -4.35 11.39 -2.24
N ILE A 26 -5.54 11.92 -2.49
CA ILE A 26 -5.85 13.34 -2.27
C ILE A 26 -6.11 13.52 -0.77
N LEU A 27 -5.47 14.52 -0.17
CA LEU A 27 -5.58 14.79 1.25
C LEU A 27 -6.88 15.55 1.58
N SER A 28 -7.55 15.15 2.66
CA SER A 28 -8.71 15.87 3.18
C SER A 28 -8.31 17.25 3.73
N ASP A 29 -9.30 18.16 3.90
CA ASP A 29 -9.08 19.50 4.47
C ASP A 29 -8.46 19.42 5.87
N LYS A 30 -8.87 18.46 6.69
CA LYS A 30 -8.33 18.26 8.04
C LYS A 30 -6.85 17.87 8.01
N VAL A 31 -6.48 16.99 7.08
CA VAL A 31 -5.08 16.56 6.91
C VAL A 31 -4.24 17.72 6.40
N ARG A 32 -4.70 18.44 5.36
CA ARG A 32 -3.98 19.62 4.83
C ARG A 32 -3.77 20.68 5.89
N LYS A 33 -4.82 21.00 6.67
CA LYS A 33 -4.72 21.97 7.76
C LYS A 33 -3.72 21.57 8.82
N ALA A 34 -3.69 20.29 9.23
CA ALA A 34 -2.72 19.81 10.20
C ALA A 34 -1.28 19.92 9.69
N MET A 35 -1.04 19.66 8.39
CA MET A 35 0.27 19.82 7.75
C MET A 35 0.67 21.29 7.67
N ASP A 36 -0.25 22.19 7.32
CA ASP A 36 -0.02 23.62 7.24
C ASP A 36 0.36 24.18 8.63
N GLU A 37 -0.43 23.89 9.66
CA GLU A 37 -0.13 24.29 11.04
C GLU A 37 1.25 23.77 11.50
N ALA A 38 1.58 22.51 11.20
CA ALA A 38 2.89 21.93 11.53
C ALA A 38 4.04 22.65 10.80
N GLY A 39 3.80 23.18 9.59
CA GLY A 39 4.76 23.93 8.80
C GLY A 39 5.20 25.24 9.47
N THR A 40 4.37 25.82 10.33
CA THR A 40 4.59 27.16 10.92
C THR A 40 5.45 27.15 12.20
N SER A 41 5.79 25.99 12.76
CA SER A 41 6.45 25.91 14.08
C SER A 41 7.51 24.83 14.15
N TYR A 42 8.51 25.03 15.00
CA TYR A 42 9.48 24.00 15.35
C TYR A 42 8.92 23.10 16.47
N VAL A 43 9.35 21.84 16.47
CA VAL A 43 9.02 20.84 17.50
C VAL A 43 10.26 20.02 17.88
N GLN A 44 10.27 19.44 19.04
CA GLN A 44 11.25 18.40 19.38
C GLN A 44 10.86 17.10 18.68
N MET A 45 11.65 16.69 17.68
CA MET A 45 11.31 15.54 16.83
C MET A 45 11.20 14.23 17.60
N GLU A 46 12.02 14.02 18.62
CA GLU A 46 11.95 12.81 19.47
C GLU A 46 10.61 12.75 20.22
N GLU A 47 10.19 13.85 20.84
CA GLU A 47 8.89 13.95 21.50
C GLU A 47 7.73 13.72 20.52
N LEU A 48 7.79 14.33 19.31
CA LEU A 48 6.76 14.13 18.29
C LEU A 48 6.68 12.66 17.85
N MET A 49 7.81 12.00 17.67
CA MET A 49 7.86 10.58 17.28
C MET A 49 7.31 9.68 18.39
N ASP A 50 7.57 10.00 19.67
CA ASP A 50 7.01 9.27 20.81
C ASP A 50 5.50 9.41 20.87
N ARG A 51 4.99 10.64 20.82
CA ARG A 51 3.55 10.91 20.85
C ARG A 51 2.83 10.32 19.64
N ALA A 52 3.43 10.42 18.46
CA ALA A 52 2.87 9.78 17.27
C ALA A 52 2.78 8.27 17.44
N GLY A 53 3.82 7.63 17.99
CA GLY A 53 3.83 6.20 18.28
C GLY A 53 2.71 5.79 19.25
N GLU A 54 2.50 6.55 20.33
CA GLU A 54 1.42 6.32 21.29
C GLU A 54 0.04 6.39 20.62
N VAL A 55 -0.24 7.46 19.88
CA VAL A 55 -1.52 7.63 19.18
C VAL A 55 -1.76 6.50 18.17
N ILE A 56 -0.75 6.14 17.36
CA ILE A 56 -0.88 5.06 16.38
C ILE A 56 -1.12 3.73 17.08
N ALA A 57 -0.41 3.45 18.19
CA ALA A 57 -0.57 2.21 18.94
C ALA A 57 -2.01 2.04 19.46
N ASP A 58 -2.62 3.12 19.97
CA ASP A 58 -4.01 3.11 20.43
C ASP A 58 -4.97 2.76 19.28
N TYR A 59 -4.82 3.40 18.11
CA TYR A 59 -5.69 3.12 16.95
C TYR A 59 -5.48 1.72 16.38
N CYS A 60 -4.24 1.21 16.37
CA CYS A 60 -3.93 -0.15 15.90
C CYS A 60 -4.19 -1.24 16.95
N ARG A 61 -4.49 -0.88 18.20
CA ARG A 61 -4.58 -1.79 19.36
C ARG A 61 -3.32 -2.63 19.54
N SER A 62 -2.16 -2.00 19.38
CA SER A 62 -0.85 -2.63 19.50
C SER A 62 -0.13 -2.20 20.78
N GLU A 63 0.89 -2.96 21.19
CA GLU A 63 1.71 -2.60 22.36
C GLU A 63 2.49 -1.29 22.15
N ALA A 64 2.91 -1.03 20.92
CA ALA A 64 3.64 0.16 20.51
C ALA A 64 3.54 0.36 19.00
N ALA A 65 3.91 1.56 18.52
CA ALA A 65 4.05 1.84 17.10
C ALA A 65 5.12 2.89 16.82
N CYS A 66 5.52 3.02 15.57
CA CYS A 66 6.40 4.10 15.11
C CYS A 66 6.04 4.53 13.68
N VAL A 67 6.39 5.78 13.35
CA VAL A 67 6.21 6.35 12.01
C VAL A 67 7.41 6.02 11.14
N CYS A 68 7.18 5.81 9.85
CA CYS A 68 8.20 5.65 8.81
C CYS A 68 7.81 6.41 7.53
N ALA A 69 8.74 6.54 6.58
CA ALA A 69 8.53 7.31 5.36
C ALA A 69 7.52 6.68 4.39
N GLY A 70 7.18 5.41 4.58
CA GLY A 70 6.26 4.65 3.74
C GLY A 70 6.38 3.16 4.07
N ALA A 71 5.50 2.33 3.50
CA ALA A 71 5.53 0.88 3.78
C ALA A 71 6.84 0.21 3.34
N SER A 72 7.45 0.63 2.23
CA SER A 72 8.77 0.13 1.81
C SER A 72 9.85 0.42 2.85
N ALA A 73 9.88 1.63 3.40
CA ALA A 73 10.74 1.98 4.52
C ALA A 73 10.41 1.14 5.77
N GLY A 74 9.12 0.88 6.01
CA GLY A 74 8.65 0.00 7.08
C GLY A 74 9.22 -1.41 6.97
N ILE A 75 9.30 -2.00 5.77
CA ILE A 75 9.92 -3.31 5.54
C ILE A 75 11.41 -3.26 5.89
N ILE A 76 12.16 -2.28 5.36
CA ILE A 76 13.58 -2.11 5.64
C ILE A 76 13.85 -2.02 7.14
N ILE A 77 13.11 -1.13 7.83
CA ILE A 77 13.24 -0.87 9.26
C ILE A 77 12.90 -2.12 10.09
N SER A 78 11.82 -2.82 9.74
CA SER A 78 11.38 -4.04 10.46
C SER A 78 12.37 -5.19 10.30
N VAL A 79 12.93 -5.38 9.10
CA VAL A 79 13.98 -6.36 8.84
C VAL A 79 15.25 -6.01 9.64
N ALA A 80 15.71 -4.75 9.57
CA ALA A 80 16.85 -4.30 10.34
C ALA A 80 16.66 -4.47 11.86
N ALA A 81 15.45 -4.17 12.36
CA ALA A 81 15.11 -4.36 13.77
C ALA A 81 15.14 -5.84 14.19
N ALA A 82 14.62 -6.76 13.36
CA ALA A 82 14.63 -8.19 13.63
C ALA A 82 16.06 -8.78 13.66
N ILE A 83 16.98 -8.21 12.88
CA ILE A 83 18.38 -8.65 12.80
C ILE A 83 19.21 -8.06 13.95
N THR A 84 19.09 -6.76 14.19
CA THR A 84 19.94 -6.04 15.12
C THR A 84 19.45 -6.11 16.58
N GLY A 85 18.15 -6.39 16.79
CA GLY A 85 17.54 -6.29 18.13
C GLY A 85 17.65 -4.90 18.75
N GLY A 86 18.11 -3.89 18.00
CA GLY A 86 18.40 -2.55 18.44
C GLY A 86 19.77 -2.39 19.14
N ASP A 87 20.70 -3.32 18.95
CA ASP A 87 22.12 -3.10 19.30
C ASP A 87 22.68 -1.98 18.44
N GLU A 88 23.18 -0.91 19.05
CA GLU A 88 23.60 0.32 18.35
C GLU A 88 24.77 0.07 17.38
N ARG A 89 25.66 -0.87 17.69
CA ARG A 89 26.79 -1.23 16.79
C ARG A 89 26.26 -1.92 15.52
N LEU A 90 25.33 -2.85 15.67
CA LEU A 90 24.72 -3.52 14.53
C LEU A 90 23.84 -2.57 13.70
N VAL A 91 23.18 -1.59 14.35
CA VAL A 91 22.39 -0.55 13.68
C VAL A 91 23.27 0.26 12.72
N GLU A 92 24.50 0.61 13.12
CA GLU A 92 25.45 1.36 12.28
C GLU A 92 26.00 0.51 11.12
N GLU A 93 26.06 -0.82 11.26
CA GLU A 93 26.53 -1.75 10.22
C GLU A 93 25.49 -2.03 9.13
N VAL A 94 24.18 -1.80 9.36
CA VAL A 94 23.13 -2.07 8.35
C VAL A 94 23.40 -1.22 7.09
N PRO A 95 23.36 -1.83 5.88
CA PRO A 95 22.93 -3.19 5.54
C PRO A 95 24.02 -4.27 5.55
N TYR A 96 25.24 -3.97 5.93
CA TYR A 96 26.41 -4.84 5.81
C TYR A 96 26.75 -5.61 7.11
N VAL A 97 25.71 -5.89 7.92
CA VAL A 97 25.86 -6.58 9.21
C VAL A 97 26.59 -7.91 9.08
N SER A 98 27.55 -8.15 9.98
CA SER A 98 28.40 -9.33 10.01
C SER A 98 27.79 -10.52 10.77
N VAL A 99 26.57 -10.37 11.34
CA VAL A 99 25.87 -11.43 12.08
C VAL A 99 25.40 -12.56 11.17
N LYS A 100 25.38 -13.80 11.69
CA LYS A 100 24.84 -14.96 10.97
C LYS A 100 23.32 -14.94 10.90
N ARG A 101 22.64 -14.55 11.99
CA ARG A 101 21.18 -14.54 12.10
C ARG A 101 20.57 -13.36 11.33
N LYS A 102 20.43 -13.52 10.01
CA LYS A 102 19.89 -12.50 9.09
C LYS A 102 19.01 -13.03 7.97
N LYS A 103 18.70 -14.35 7.97
CA LYS A 103 17.79 -14.91 6.98
C LYS A 103 16.36 -14.45 7.23
N ILE A 104 15.71 -13.98 6.17
CA ILE A 104 14.30 -13.59 6.15
C ILE A 104 13.56 -14.54 5.24
N ILE A 105 12.70 -15.38 5.83
CA ILE A 105 11.93 -16.36 5.08
C ILE A 105 10.67 -15.69 4.50
N ILE A 106 10.43 -15.93 3.21
CA ILE A 106 9.27 -15.38 2.49
C ILE A 106 8.75 -16.41 1.48
N ALA A 107 7.43 -16.57 1.34
CA ALA A 107 6.88 -17.41 0.28
C ALA A 107 7.22 -16.84 -1.11
N CYS A 108 7.49 -17.72 -2.06
CA CYS A 108 7.76 -17.32 -3.46
C CYS A 108 6.62 -16.46 -4.02
N ALA A 109 5.37 -16.80 -3.72
CA ALA A 109 4.17 -16.05 -4.11
C ALA A 109 4.09 -14.62 -3.54
N HIS A 110 4.86 -14.32 -2.49
CA HIS A 110 4.91 -13.01 -1.83
C HIS A 110 6.09 -12.14 -2.27
N GLN A 111 6.92 -12.62 -3.19
CA GLN A 111 8.04 -11.88 -3.76
C GLN A 111 7.56 -10.92 -4.85
N ILE A 112 6.81 -9.92 -4.41
CA ILE A 112 6.19 -8.94 -5.29
C ILE A 112 7.17 -7.83 -5.72
N ASP A 113 6.86 -7.23 -6.86
CA ASP A 113 7.36 -5.92 -7.27
C ASP A 113 6.22 -4.90 -7.10
N PHE A 114 6.45 -3.87 -6.31
CA PHE A 114 5.50 -2.79 -6.05
C PHE A 114 6.00 -1.42 -6.56
N GLY A 115 6.89 -1.43 -7.57
CA GLY A 115 7.69 -0.33 -8.08
C GLY A 115 9.17 -0.47 -7.67
N ALA A 116 9.45 -1.46 -6.82
CA ALA A 116 10.77 -2.00 -6.50
C ALA A 116 10.58 -3.45 -6.01
N PRO A 117 11.52 -4.36 -6.29
CA PRO A 117 11.42 -5.73 -5.82
C PRO A 117 11.58 -5.80 -4.30
N ILE A 118 10.68 -6.52 -3.62
CA ILE A 118 10.71 -6.67 -2.14
C ILE A 118 12.04 -7.23 -1.64
N ARG A 119 12.72 -8.05 -2.44
CA ARG A 119 14.06 -8.56 -2.14
C ARG A 119 15.05 -7.44 -1.85
N GLN A 120 14.95 -6.31 -2.58
CA GLN A 120 15.82 -5.16 -2.37
C GLN A 120 15.55 -4.50 -1.00
N MET A 121 14.29 -4.44 -0.58
CA MET A 121 13.94 -3.89 0.73
C MET A 121 14.49 -4.77 1.87
N ILE A 122 14.40 -6.09 1.72
CA ILE A 122 15.00 -7.03 2.66
C ILE A 122 16.52 -6.83 2.74
N ALA A 123 17.20 -6.73 1.59
CA ALA A 123 18.65 -6.53 1.52
C ALA A 123 19.09 -5.19 2.13
N LEU A 124 18.35 -4.10 1.88
CA LEU A 124 18.62 -2.79 2.47
C LEU A 124 18.47 -2.80 4.01
N GLY A 125 17.62 -3.68 4.56
CA GLY A 125 17.53 -3.95 5.99
C GLY A 125 18.62 -4.86 6.54
N GLY A 126 19.58 -5.30 5.71
CA GLY A 126 20.66 -6.22 6.08
C GLY A 126 20.25 -7.70 6.01
N GLY A 127 19.04 -8.00 5.51
CA GLY A 127 18.51 -9.35 5.45
C GLY A 127 18.93 -10.14 4.21
N GLU A 128 19.06 -11.45 4.38
CA GLU A 128 19.23 -12.42 3.31
C GLU A 128 17.87 -13.10 3.06
N MET A 129 17.32 -12.91 1.86
CA MET A 129 16.02 -13.47 1.51
C MET A 129 16.10 -14.97 1.25
N VAL A 130 15.29 -15.76 1.98
CA VAL A 130 15.12 -17.20 1.76
C VAL A 130 13.71 -17.44 1.23
N SER A 131 13.63 -17.89 -0.03
CA SER A 131 12.37 -18.18 -0.72
C SER A 131 11.87 -19.57 -0.40
N VAL A 132 10.57 -19.72 -0.09
CA VAL A 132 9.95 -21.02 0.18
C VAL A 132 8.74 -21.27 -0.71
N GLY A 133 8.50 -22.54 -1.05
CA GLY A 133 7.42 -22.95 -1.95
C GLY A 133 7.66 -22.53 -3.39
N THR A 134 6.57 -22.40 -4.12
CA THR A 134 6.50 -21.90 -5.50
C THR A 134 5.49 -20.76 -5.60
N VAL A 135 5.42 -20.10 -6.76
CA VAL A 135 4.47 -18.98 -6.97
C VAL A 135 3.02 -19.40 -6.72
N ASN A 136 2.64 -20.60 -7.13
CA ASN A 136 1.26 -21.09 -7.06
C ASN A 136 1.01 -22.15 -5.98
N ARG A 137 2.02 -22.47 -5.14
CA ARG A 137 1.85 -23.46 -4.07
C ARG A 137 2.90 -23.34 -2.96
N CYS A 138 2.43 -23.23 -1.72
CA CYS A 138 3.27 -23.27 -0.54
C CYS A 138 2.57 -24.04 0.60
N TYR A 139 3.31 -24.91 1.28
CA TYR A 139 2.83 -25.70 2.42
C TYR A 139 3.61 -25.34 3.69
N PRO A 140 3.07 -25.56 4.90
CA PRO A 140 3.74 -25.27 6.16
C PRO A 140 5.15 -25.88 6.28
N TRP A 141 5.34 -27.11 5.80
CA TRP A 141 6.63 -27.79 5.85
C TRP A 141 7.73 -27.12 5.00
N HIS A 142 7.38 -26.30 3.99
CA HIS A 142 8.36 -25.51 3.25
C HIS A 142 9.00 -24.45 4.16
N TYR A 143 8.22 -23.82 5.02
CA TYR A 143 8.72 -22.88 6.02
C TYR A 143 9.54 -23.61 7.06
N GLU A 144 9.03 -24.72 7.63
CA GLU A 144 9.71 -25.49 8.68
C GLU A 144 11.09 -25.98 8.22
N LYS A 145 11.20 -26.45 6.97
CA LYS A 145 12.47 -26.89 6.39
C LYS A 145 13.49 -25.76 6.20
N ALA A 146 13.02 -24.52 5.99
CA ALA A 146 13.88 -23.36 5.75
C ALA A 146 14.33 -22.67 7.04
N ILE A 147 13.65 -22.93 8.16
CA ILE A 147 13.99 -22.34 9.47
C ILE A 147 15.23 -23.02 10.03
N ASP A 148 16.22 -22.22 10.39
CA ASP A 148 17.45 -22.65 11.06
C ASP A 148 17.93 -21.58 12.07
N ALA A 149 19.12 -21.79 12.66
CA ALA A 149 19.71 -20.88 13.65
C ALA A 149 20.04 -19.48 13.07
N ASP A 150 20.18 -19.37 11.75
CA ASP A 150 20.48 -18.12 11.06
C ASP A 150 19.21 -17.34 10.67
N THR A 151 18.03 -17.89 10.95
CA THR A 151 16.73 -17.23 10.65
C THR A 151 16.43 -16.10 11.64
N ALA A 152 16.23 -14.89 11.11
CA ALA A 152 15.92 -13.70 11.91
C ALA A 152 14.41 -13.42 12.01
N ALA A 153 13.66 -13.62 10.91
CA ALA A 153 12.23 -13.37 10.85
C ALA A 153 11.55 -14.11 9.69
N ILE A 154 10.22 -14.16 9.73
CA ILE A 154 9.38 -14.50 8.57
C ILE A 154 8.69 -13.21 8.10
N LEU A 155 8.73 -12.94 6.77
CA LEU A 155 8.01 -11.85 6.14
C LEU A 155 6.82 -12.40 5.36
N TYR A 156 5.62 -11.89 5.66
CA TYR A 156 4.40 -12.20 4.94
C TYR A 156 3.89 -10.94 4.22
N VAL A 157 3.35 -11.07 3.00
CA VAL A 157 2.84 -9.94 2.23
C VAL A 157 1.35 -10.13 1.97
N LYS A 158 0.54 -9.20 2.45
CA LYS A 158 -0.88 -9.11 2.15
C LYS A 158 -1.08 -8.04 1.08
N SER A 159 -1.13 -8.47 -0.17
CA SER A 159 -1.24 -7.59 -1.32
C SER A 159 -2.02 -8.25 -2.46
N HIS A 160 -2.69 -7.43 -3.29
CA HIS A 160 -3.29 -7.90 -4.53
C HIS A 160 -2.27 -8.28 -5.61
N HIS A 161 -0.99 -7.95 -5.43
CA HIS A 161 0.10 -8.40 -6.28
C HIS A 161 0.57 -9.81 -5.94
N ALA A 162 0.35 -10.26 -4.70
CA ALA A 162 0.73 -11.60 -4.26
C ALA A 162 -0.28 -12.64 -4.76
N VAL A 163 0.20 -13.82 -5.14
CA VAL A 163 -0.66 -14.97 -5.45
C VAL A 163 -1.19 -15.53 -4.13
N GLN A 164 -2.52 -15.64 -4.02
CA GLN A 164 -3.19 -16.08 -2.79
C GLN A 164 -3.61 -17.57 -2.84
N THR A 165 -3.70 -18.15 -4.04
CA THR A 165 -4.15 -19.54 -4.24
C THR A 165 -3.09 -20.53 -3.77
N ASP A 166 -3.52 -21.56 -3.03
CA ASP A 166 -2.67 -22.63 -2.49
C ASP A 166 -1.46 -22.15 -1.67
N GLN A 167 -1.60 -21.02 -1.00
CA GLN A 167 -0.61 -20.49 -0.07
C GLN A 167 -1.00 -20.79 1.38
N VAL A 168 0.00 -20.84 2.27
CA VAL A 168 -0.24 -21.01 3.71
C VAL A 168 -1.00 -19.80 4.24
N ALA A 169 -2.08 -20.04 4.96
CA ALA A 169 -2.85 -18.95 5.57
C ALA A 169 -2.02 -18.17 6.59
N LEU A 170 -2.26 -16.85 6.70
CA LEU A 170 -1.49 -15.99 7.63
C LEU A 170 -1.52 -16.53 9.07
N ALA A 171 -2.68 -17.00 9.55
CA ALA A 171 -2.81 -17.55 10.91
C ALA A 171 -1.89 -18.77 11.17
N ASP A 172 -1.72 -19.63 10.16
CA ASP A 172 -0.84 -20.79 10.26
C ASP A 172 0.63 -20.37 10.25
N VAL A 173 0.98 -19.34 9.45
CA VAL A 173 2.35 -18.79 9.42
C VAL A 173 2.68 -18.08 10.74
N ILE A 174 1.73 -17.38 11.36
CA ILE A 174 1.89 -16.79 12.71
C ILE A 174 2.20 -17.91 13.73
N THR A 175 1.36 -18.94 13.75
CA THR A 175 1.52 -20.09 14.66
C THR A 175 2.88 -20.74 14.49
N LEU A 176 3.30 -20.93 13.24
CA LEU A 176 4.60 -21.53 12.90
C LEU A 176 5.76 -20.63 13.32
N ALA A 177 5.70 -19.33 13.05
CA ALA A 177 6.71 -18.36 13.48
C ALA A 177 6.90 -18.39 15.00
N HIS A 178 5.80 -18.32 15.75
CA HIS A 178 5.84 -18.35 17.21
C HIS A 178 6.35 -19.67 17.79
N LYS A 179 5.99 -20.81 17.18
CA LYS A 179 6.56 -22.13 17.53
C LYS A 179 8.09 -22.13 17.50
N HIS A 180 8.67 -21.42 16.55
CA HIS A 180 10.13 -21.29 16.38
C HIS A 180 10.71 -20.02 17.02
N GLN A 181 9.93 -19.28 17.81
CA GLN A 181 10.35 -18.02 18.46
C GLN A 181 10.89 -16.97 17.48
N LEU A 182 10.33 -16.95 16.26
CA LEU A 182 10.65 -15.99 15.22
C LEU A 182 9.58 -14.89 15.18
N PRO A 183 9.95 -13.63 14.99
CA PRO A 183 8.97 -12.58 14.72
C PRO A 183 8.37 -12.74 13.33
N LEU A 184 7.05 -12.52 13.21
CA LEU A 184 6.36 -12.38 11.95
C LEU A 184 6.20 -10.91 11.61
N ILE A 185 6.77 -10.49 10.49
CA ILE A 185 6.62 -9.17 9.89
C ILE A 185 5.54 -9.27 8.80
N LEU A 186 4.49 -8.47 8.89
CA LEU A 186 3.44 -8.40 7.88
C LEU A 186 3.50 -7.08 7.11
N ASP A 187 3.69 -7.16 5.79
CA ASP A 187 3.40 -6.05 4.89
C ASP A 187 1.90 -6.03 4.56
N ALA A 188 1.20 -5.09 5.16
CA ALA A 188 -0.22 -4.80 4.97
C ALA A 188 -0.44 -3.39 4.38
N ALA A 189 0.48 -2.94 3.53
CA ALA A 189 0.55 -1.55 3.04
C ALA A 189 -0.76 -0.99 2.50
N ALA A 190 -1.62 -1.80 1.90
CA ALA A 190 -2.87 -1.36 1.26
C ALA A 190 -4.13 -1.89 1.95
N GLU A 191 -3.97 -2.55 3.09
CA GLU A 191 -5.10 -3.09 3.85
C GLU A 191 -5.85 -1.98 4.60
N GLU A 192 -7.17 -2.19 4.73
CA GLU A 192 -8.08 -1.19 5.27
C GLU A 192 -8.37 -1.42 6.77
N ASP A 193 -8.11 -2.59 7.32
CA ASP A 193 -8.28 -2.88 8.74
C ASP A 193 -6.93 -2.78 9.45
N ILE A 194 -6.79 -1.77 10.30
CA ILE A 194 -5.52 -1.48 10.99
C ILE A 194 -5.38 -2.21 12.35
N THR A 195 -6.41 -2.93 12.81
CA THR A 195 -6.39 -3.67 14.07
C THR A 195 -6.28 -5.17 13.88
N LYS A 196 -6.94 -5.69 12.86
CA LYS A 196 -7.12 -7.11 12.58
C LYS A 196 -5.85 -7.94 12.69
N TYR A 197 -4.76 -7.50 12.10
CA TYR A 197 -3.55 -8.30 12.01
C TYR A 197 -2.74 -8.29 13.30
N ILE A 198 -2.86 -7.23 14.11
CA ILE A 198 -2.34 -7.20 15.48
C ILE A 198 -3.14 -8.19 16.35
N GLU A 199 -4.47 -8.17 16.26
CA GLU A 199 -5.35 -9.08 16.99
C GLU A 199 -5.12 -10.55 16.57
N MET A 200 -4.72 -10.82 15.33
CA MET A 200 -4.32 -12.15 14.87
C MET A 200 -2.98 -12.62 15.44
N GLY A 201 -2.17 -11.72 16.02
CA GLY A 201 -0.88 -12.05 16.62
C GLY A 201 0.35 -11.77 15.75
N CYS A 202 0.25 -10.95 14.69
CA CYS A 202 1.45 -10.49 13.97
C CYS A 202 2.34 -9.66 14.90
N ASP A 203 3.65 -9.89 14.85
CA ASP A 203 4.61 -9.21 15.74
C ASP A 203 4.94 -7.79 15.28
N LEU A 204 4.98 -7.55 13.97
CA LEU A 204 5.07 -6.24 13.33
C LEU A 204 4.13 -6.19 12.12
N VAL A 205 3.32 -5.15 12.04
CA VAL A 205 2.43 -4.88 10.90
C VAL A 205 2.76 -3.52 10.31
N ILE A 206 2.92 -3.47 9.00
CA ILE A 206 3.35 -2.29 8.25
C ILE A 206 2.19 -1.78 7.40
N TYR A 207 1.81 -0.51 7.55
CA TYR A 207 0.81 0.16 6.73
C TYR A 207 1.38 1.38 6.02
N SER A 208 0.86 1.66 4.82
CA SER A 208 1.12 2.92 4.12
C SER A 208 0.17 4.00 4.61
N GLY A 209 0.71 5.13 5.06
CA GLY A 209 -0.09 6.29 5.43
C GLY A 209 -0.83 6.93 4.25
N ALA A 210 -0.27 6.79 3.04
CA ALA A 210 -0.83 7.40 1.83
C ALA A 210 -1.80 6.49 1.05
N LYS A 211 -2.09 5.29 1.52
CA LYS A 211 -3.05 4.37 0.87
C LYS A 211 -4.40 4.38 1.60
N ALA A 212 -4.73 3.32 2.34
CA ALA A 212 -6.03 3.22 3.02
C ALA A 212 -6.30 4.37 3.99
N LEU A 213 -5.27 4.84 4.67
CA LEU A 213 -5.36 5.93 5.65
C LEU A 213 -5.57 7.32 5.02
N GLU A 214 -5.34 7.49 3.70
CA GLU A 214 -5.52 8.77 2.98
C GLU A 214 -4.71 9.93 3.57
N GLY A 215 -3.57 9.61 4.18
CA GLY A 215 -2.62 10.59 4.69
C GLY A 215 -1.56 10.98 3.65
N PRO A 216 -0.62 11.85 4.02
CA PRO A 216 0.52 12.20 3.19
C PRO A 216 1.49 11.03 3.04
N THR A 217 2.54 11.21 2.22
CA THR A 217 3.62 10.23 2.07
C THR A 217 4.25 9.93 3.42
N SER A 218 3.86 8.80 3.98
CA SER A 218 4.23 8.29 5.29
C SER A 218 3.86 6.83 5.40
N GLY A 219 4.25 6.20 6.47
CA GLY A 219 3.83 4.86 6.86
C GLY A 219 3.93 4.69 8.37
N LEU A 220 3.46 3.56 8.84
CA LEU A 220 3.56 3.18 10.24
C LEU A 220 3.94 1.71 10.37
N ILE A 221 4.57 1.39 11.48
CA ILE A 221 4.84 0.04 11.94
C ILE A 221 4.21 -0.08 13.32
N ALA A 222 3.30 -1.02 13.50
CA ALA A 222 2.62 -1.31 14.76
C ALA A 222 2.93 -2.74 15.21
N GLY A 223 3.05 -3.00 16.51
CA GLY A 223 3.31 -4.34 17.01
C GLY A 223 3.92 -4.39 18.40
N ARG A 224 4.76 -5.41 18.63
CA ARG A 224 5.38 -5.69 19.94
C ARG A 224 6.34 -4.58 20.35
N LYS A 225 6.23 -4.14 21.58
CA LYS A 225 7.00 -3.01 22.13
C LYS A 225 8.51 -3.15 21.93
N THR A 226 9.06 -4.33 22.21
CA THR A 226 10.50 -4.59 22.06
C THR A 226 11.00 -4.43 20.63
N LEU A 227 10.21 -4.91 19.66
CA LEU A 227 10.54 -4.80 18.24
C LEU A 227 10.36 -3.36 17.73
N ILE A 228 9.33 -2.64 18.18
CA ILE A 228 9.14 -1.21 17.86
C ILE A 228 10.27 -0.36 18.40
N GLN A 229 10.76 -0.64 19.62
CA GLN A 229 11.95 0.03 20.15
C GLN A 229 13.19 -0.22 19.28
N ALA A 230 13.38 -1.46 18.79
CA ALA A 230 14.45 -1.76 17.83
C ALA A 230 14.25 -1.06 16.50
N CYS A 231 13.00 -0.93 16.00
CA CYS A 231 12.67 -0.15 14.80
C CYS A 231 13.05 1.33 14.98
N ARG A 232 12.73 1.94 16.12
CA ARG A 232 13.06 3.34 16.40
C ARG A 232 14.56 3.62 16.44
N LYS A 233 15.35 2.69 16.96
CA LYS A 233 16.81 2.81 16.98
C LYS A 233 17.42 2.85 15.57
N GLN A 234 16.74 2.31 14.55
CA GLN A 234 17.21 2.40 13.16
C GLN A 234 17.30 3.84 12.64
N SER A 235 16.70 4.82 13.31
CA SER A 235 16.86 6.26 13.00
C SER A 235 18.30 6.76 13.13
N LYS A 236 19.15 6.04 13.88
CA LYS A 236 20.59 6.29 13.99
C LYS A 236 21.42 5.55 12.94
N GLY A 237 20.79 4.71 12.10
CA GLY A 237 21.39 3.93 11.02
C GLY A 237 20.62 4.11 9.72
N VAL A 238 20.22 3.00 9.08
CA VAL A 238 19.60 2.96 7.74
C VAL A 238 18.35 3.84 7.62
N ALA A 239 17.54 3.93 8.67
CA ALA A 239 16.32 4.73 8.63
C ALA A 239 16.59 6.26 8.65
N ARG A 240 17.82 6.70 8.91
CA ARG A 240 18.19 8.11 8.78
C ARG A 240 18.01 8.62 7.34
N ALA A 241 18.24 7.76 6.34
CA ALA A 241 17.99 8.08 4.94
C ALA A 241 16.49 8.18 4.60
N MET A 242 15.62 7.66 5.45
CA MET A 242 14.16 7.56 5.28
C MET A 242 13.42 8.37 6.35
N LYS A 243 13.95 9.53 6.74
CA LYS A 243 13.35 10.41 7.75
C LYS A 243 11.99 10.94 7.28
N VAL A 244 11.09 11.18 8.22
CA VAL A 244 9.76 11.78 7.99
C VAL A 244 9.74 13.19 8.56
N GLY A 245 9.23 14.15 7.80
CA GLY A 245 9.04 15.53 8.26
C GLY A 245 7.87 15.66 9.23
N LYS A 246 7.93 16.67 10.11
CA LYS A 246 6.86 16.93 11.08
C LYS A 246 5.50 17.14 10.41
N GLU A 247 5.47 17.77 9.25
CA GLU A 247 4.25 18.02 8.47
C GLU A 247 3.58 16.68 8.11
N ASN A 248 4.35 15.72 7.62
CA ASN A 248 3.84 14.40 7.26
C ASN A 248 3.42 13.58 8.49
N ILE A 249 4.10 13.75 9.63
CA ILE A 249 3.71 13.07 10.88
C ILE A 249 2.36 13.61 11.36
N PHE A 250 2.18 14.92 11.47
CA PHE A 250 0.90 15.50 11.86
C PHE A 250 -0.21 15.22 10.86
N GLY A 251 0.11 15.22 9.56
CA GLY A 251 -0.82 14.80 8.50
C GLY A 251 -1.27 13.35 8.65
N LEU A 252 -0.35 12.43 8.95
CA LEU A 252 -0.67 11.02 9.24
C LEU A 252 -1.57 10.88 10.47
N LEU A 253 -1.26 11.59 11.56
CA LEU A 253 -2.07 11.57 12.78
C LEU A 253 -3.49 12.11 12.53
N ALA A 254 -3.62 13.17 11.76
CA ALA A 254 -4.92 13.71 11.36
C ALA A 254 -5.70 12.72 10.48
N ALA A 255 -5.01 12.00 9.58
CA ALA A 255 -5.61 10.97 8.74
C ALA A 255 -6.13 9.78 9.58
N ILE A 256 -5.33 9.29 10.53
CA ILE A 256 -5.72 8.20 11.43
C ILE A 256 -6.93 8.59 12.29
N LYS A 257 -6.98 9.80 12.81
CA LYS A 257 -8.11 10.29 13.63
C LYS A 257 -9.44 10.37 12.87
N GLN A 258 -9.42 10.51 11.56
CA GLN A 258 -10.64 10.50 10.73
C GLN A 258 -10.88 9.16 10.02
N TYR A 259 -9.99 8.17 10.24
CA TYR A 259 -10.07 6.86 9.60
C TYR A 259 -11.39 6.15 9.93
N GLY A 260 -11.97 5.48 8.93
CA GLY A 260 -13.28 4.82 9.06
C GLY A 260 -14.48 5.75 8.90
N SER A 261 -14.29 7.07 8.79
CA SER A 261 -15.39 8.02 8.54
C SER A 261 -15.79 8.13 7.06
N HIS A 262 -15.03 7.53 6.14
CA HIS A 262 -15.32 7.57 4.71
C HIS A 262 -16.39 6.53 4.35
N SER A 263 -17.47 7.00 3.74
CA SER A 263 -18.63 6.20 3.39
C SER A 263 -18.37 5.35 2.13
N SER A 264 -18.42 4.03 2.25
CA SER A 264 -18.51 3.10 1.12
C SER A 264 -19.73 3.39 0.23
N ALA A 265 -20.73 4.09 0.76
CA ALA A 265 -21.92 4.52 0.03
C ALA A 265 -21.60 5.50 -1.11
N MET A 266 -20.70 6.49 -0.89
CA MET A 266 -20.30 7.41 -1.96
C MET A 266 -19.55 6.69 -3.07
N GLN A 267 -18.64 5.77 -2.73
CA GLN A 267 -17.91 4.96 -3.72
C GLN A 267 -18.89 4.11 -4.55
N ARG A 268 -19.88 3.52 -3.91
CA ARG A 268 -20.93 2.77 -4.59
C ARG A 268 -21.76 3.67 -5.52
N GLN A 269 -22.13 4.85 -5.06
CA GLN A 269 -22.86 5.84 -5.89
C GLN A 269 -22.09 6.23 -7.15
N ILE A 270 -20.77 6.44 -7.06
CA ILE A 270 -19.90 6.70 -8.22
C ILE A 270 -19.95 5.53 -9.21
N VAL A 271 -19.80 4.29 -8.72
CA VAL A 271 -19.83 3.09 -9.57
C VAL A 271 -21.17 2.95 -10.27
N ASP A 272 -22.28 3.09 -9.54
CA ASP A 272 -23.63 2.95 -10.07
C ASP A 272 -23.91 4.05 -11.13
N ALA A 273 -23.45 5.28 -10.91
CA ALA A 273 -23.56 6.38 -11.88
C ALA A 273 -22.78 6.09 -13.16
N ILE A 274 -21.54 5.56 -13.06
CA ILE A 274 -20.74 5.16 -14.24
C ILE A 274 -21.46 4.06 -15.03
N VAL A 275 -21.97 3.03 -14.33
CA VAL A 275 -22.67 1.91 -14.97
C VAL A 275 -23.92 2.42 -15.71
N GLU A 276 -24.72 3.28 -15.08
CA GLU A 276 -25.92 3.85 -15.69
C GLU A 276 -25.59 4.70 -16.93
N GLU A 277 -24.58 5.55 -16.83
CA GLU A 277 -24.17 6.44 -17.91
C GLU A 277 -23.60 5.73 -19.16
N LEU A 278 -22.94 4.59 -18.94
CA LEU A 278 -22.23 3.88 -20.02
C LEU A 278 -22.95 2.63 -20.53
N LYS A 279 -24.03 2.17 -19.86
CA LYS A 279 -24.73 0.91 -20.24
C LYS A 279 -25.31 0.90 -21.66
N SER A 280 -25.59 2.07 -22.25
CA SER A 280 -26.16 2.22 -23.59
C SER A 280 -25.10 2.39 -24.68
N VAL A 281 -23.81 2.43 -24.33
CA VAL A 281 -22.72 2.59 -25.31
C VAL A 281 -22.54 1.30 -26.09
N LYS A 282 -22.70 1.37 -27.39
CA LYS A 282 -22.60 0.20 -28.27
C LYS A 282 -21.18 -0.37 -28.26
N GLY A 283 -21.05 -1.68 -28.10
CA GLY A 283 -19.76 -2.38 -28.02
C GLY A 283 -19.09 -2.31 -26.65
N LEU A 284 -19.76 -1.70 -25.64
CA LEU A 284 -19.28 -1.66 -24.27
C LEU A 284 -20.25 -2.41 -23.34
N THR A 285 -19.77 -3.45 -22.66
CA THR A 285 -20.52 -4.09 -21.57
C THR A 285 -20.03 -3.55 -20.24
N VAL A 286 -20.94 -2.95 -19.46
CA VAL A 286 -20.58 -2.28 -18.21
C VAL A 286 -21.26 -2.98 -17.03
N SER A 287 -20.48 -3.32 -16.01
CA SER A 287 -20.96 -4.06 -14.84
C SER A 287 -20.20 -3.64 -13.57
N VAL A 288 -20.70 -4.08 -12.42
CA VAL A 288 -20.02 -3.88 -11.14
C VAL A 288 -19.13 -5.08 -10.84
N ALA A 289 -17.85 -4.85 -10.58
CA ALA A 289 -16.91 -5.88 -10.16
C ALA A 289 -16.48 -5.68 -8.70
N LYS A 290 -16.49 -6.76 -7.92
CA LYS A 290 -15.94 -6.78 -6.54
C LYS A 290 -14.43 -7.04 -6.57
N ASP A 291 -13.73 -6.55 -5.56
CA ASP A 291 -12.29 -6.76 -5.41
C ASP A 291 -11.94 -8.23 -5.21
N HIS A 292 -11.00 -8.74 -6.02
CA HIS A 292 -10.59 -10.15 -5.98
C HIS A 292 -9.89 -10.57 -4.67
N ALA A 293 -9.31 -9.60 -3.93
CA ALA A 293 -8.70 -9.86 -2.63
C ALA A 293 -9.71 -9.92 -1.47
N GLY A 294 -11.03 -9.90 -1.77
CA GLY A 294 -12.10 -10.05 -0.79
C GLY A 294 -12.43 -8.79 0.02
N ARG A 295 -11.85 -7.63 -0.35
CA ARG A 295 -12.18 -6.35 0.28
C ARG A 295 -13.53 -5.82 -0.22
N GLU A 296 -14.21 -5.01 0.58
CA GLU A 296 -15.49 -4.35 0.22
C GLU A 296 -15.27 -3.16 -0.73
N ILE A 297 -14.53 -3.41 -1.82
CA ILE A 297 -14.24 -2.43 -2.87
C ILE A 297 -14.97 -2.86 -4.14
N TYR A 298 -15.79 -1.97 -4.67
CA TYR A 298 -16.52 -2.16 -5.91
C TYR A 298 -15.98 -1.22 -6.99
N ARG A 299 -15.89 -1.69 -8.23
CA ARG A 299 -15.39 -0.94 -9.38
C ARG A 299 -16.36 -1.05 -10.54
N ALA A 300 -16.42 -0.04 -11.39
CA ALA A 300 -17.08 -0.19 -12.67
C ALA A 300 -16.14 -0.98 -13.60
N LYS A 301 -16.63 -2.09 -14.14
CA LYS A 301 -15.95 -2.95 -15.11
C LYS A 301 -16.46 -2.61 -16.49
N LEU A 302 -15.55 -2.29 -17.41
CA LEU A 302 -15.79 -2.02 -18.80
C LEU A 302 -15.20 -3.16 -19.62
N GLU A 303 -16.02 -3.92 -20.34
CA GLU A 303 -15.62 -4.94 -21.31
C GLU A 303 -15.82 -4.37 -22.72
N VAL A 304 -14.72 -4.22 -23.45
CA VAL A 304 -14.68 -3.57 -24.77
C VAL A 304 -14.74 -4.65 -25.84
N ASP A 305 -15.80 -4.64 -26.64
CA ASP A 305 -15.89 -5.46 -27.84
C ASP A 305 -15.17 -4.74 -28.99
N GLU A 306 -13.95 -5.18 -29.29
CA GLU A 306 -13.09 -4.59 -30.33
C GLU A 306 -13.76 -4.58 -31.70
N THR A 307 -14.57 -5.59 -32.02
CA THR A 307 -15.22 -5.71 -33.32
C THR A 307 -16.33 -4.67 -33.52
N VAL A 308 -16.96 -4.25 -32.44
CA VAL A 308 -18.04 -3.25 -32.43
C VAL A 308 -17.50 -1.85 -32.18
N CYS A 309 -16.51 -1.71 -31.31
CA CYS A 309 -15.93 -0.40 -30.92
C CYS A 309 -14.86 0.09 -31.93
N GLY A 310 -14.37 -0.76 -32.85
CA GLY A 310 -13.26 -0.41 -33.74
C GLY A 310 -11.90 -0.24 -33.04
N MET A 311 -11.84 -0.49 -31.73
CA MET A 311 -10.62 -0.43 -30.91
C MET A 311 -10.70 -1.39 -29.72
N ASN A 312 -9.53 -1.86 -29.25
CA ASN A 312 -9.46 -2.68 -28.05
C ASN A 312 -9.31 -1.84 -26.77
N ALA A 313 -9.42 -2.50 -25.61
CA ALA A 313 -9.35 -1.82 -24.29
C ALA A 313 -8.01 -1.12 -24.04
N LEU A 314 -6.89 -1.65 -24.57
CA LEU A 314 -5.58 -1.02 -24.43
C LEU A 314 -5.52 0.31 -25.20
N MET A 315 -6.06 0.35 -26.41
CA MET A 315 -6.15 1.58 -27.21
C MET A 315 -7.06 2.61 -26.54
N LEU A 316 -8.19 2.19 -25.96
CA LEU A 316 -9.07 3.06 -25.20
C LEU A 316 -8.34 3.67 -24.00
N ASP A 317 -7.62 2.86 -23.21
CA ASP A 317 -6.82 3.34 -22.06
C ASP A 317 -5.75 4.35 -22.52
N GLN A 318 -5.06 4.08 -23.64
CA GLN A 318 -4.07 5.01 -24.20
C GLN A 318 -4.69 6.34 -24.66
N GLN A 319 -5.85 6.34 -25.30
CA GLN A 319 -6.54 7.56 -25.72
C GLN A 319 -7.05 8.37 -24.52
N LEU A 320 -7.50 7.71 -23.46
CA LEU A 320 -7.88 8.36 -22.20
C LEU A 320 -6.66 9.03 -21.52
N ARG A 321 -5.50 8.37 -21.52
CA ARG A 321 -4.25 8.91 -20.97
C ARG A 321 -3.66 10.05 -21.79
N ASN A 322 -3.84 10.04 -23.09
CA ASN A 322 -3.34 11.08 -24.00
C ASN A 322 -4.35 12.21 -24.23
N GLY A 323 -5.49 12.17 -23.54
CA GLY A 323 -6.56 13.13 -23.70
C GLY A 323 -6.43 14.39 -22.83
N SER A 324 -7.40 15.29 -22.97
CA SER A 324 -7.60 16.44 -22.09
C SER A 324 -9.06 16.46 -21.64
N PRO A 325 -9.32 16.17 -20.36
CA PRO A 325 -8.36 15.85 -19.29
C PRO A 325 -7.70 14.49 -19.48
N ILE A 326 -6.51 14.31 -18.87
CA ILE A 326 -5.83 13.03 -18.77
C ILE A 326 -6.58 12.14 -17.78
N ILE A 327 -6.94 10.91 -18.20
CA ILE A 327 -7.69 9.97 -17.37
C ILE A 327 -6.91 8.66 -17.26
N TYR A 328 -6.64 8.22 -16.03
CA TYR A 328 -5.99 6.94 -15.74
C TYR A 328 -7.00 5.90 -15.31
N THR A 329 -7.07 4.77 -16.02
CA THR A 329 -7.88 3.60 -15.66
C THR A 329 -7.04 2.53 -14.97
N ARG A 330 -7.67 1.54 -14.36
CA ARG A 330 -7.02 0.32 -13.89
C ARG A 330 -7.00 -0.68 -15.03
N ASN A 331 -5.86 -0.79 -15.72
CA ASN A 331 -5.71 -1.46 -17.02
C ASN A 331 -5.01 -2.83 -16.96
N HIS A 332 -4.88 -3.47 -15.78
CA HIS A 332 -4.16 -4.73 -15.63
C HIS A 332 -4.69 -5.87 -16.53
N ASN A 333 -5.96 -5.79 -16.90
CA ASN A 333 -6.63 -6.76 -17.77
C ASN A 333 -7.01 -6.18 -19.15
N ALA A 334 -6.35 -5.09 -19.58
CA ALA A 334 -6.65 -4.46 -20.87
C ALA A 334 -6.37 -5.40 -22.06
N ASN A 335 -5.37 -6.30 -21.93
CA ASN A 335 -5.10 -7.37 -22.89
C ASN A 335 -6.23 -8.42 -23.02
N LEU A 336 -7.14 -8.47 -22.05
CA LEU A 336 -8.34 -9.31 -22.06
C LEU A 336 -9.60 -8.52 -22.43
N GLY A 337 -9.45 -7.30 -22.93
CA GLY A 337 -10.57 -6.43 -23.29
C GLY A 337 -11.22 -5.72 -22.10
N ILE A 338 -10.59 -5.70 -20.90
CA ILE A 338 -11.22 -5.22 -19.66
C ILE A 338 -10.46 -4.01 -19.09
N LEU A 339 -11.21 -2.93 -18.81
CA LEU A 339 -10.76 -1.83 -17.97
C LEU A 339 -11.60 -1.76 -16.69
N LEU A 340 -11.01 -1.32 -15.60
CA LEU A 340 -11.73 -1.08 -14.35
C LEU A 340 -11.60 0.40 -13.97
N LEU A 341 -12.69 1.01 -13.51
CA LEU A 341 -12.70 2.34 -12.92
C LEU A 341 -12.88 2.20 -11.41
N ASP A 342 -11.85 2.57 -10.67
CA ASP A 342 -11.82 2.50 -9.20
C ASP A 342 -12.36 3.82 -8.62
N PRO A 343 -13.45 3.81 -7.85
CA PRO A 343 -14.12 5.02 -7.38
C PRO A 343 -13.38 5.71 -6.23
N ARG A 344 -12.45 5.03 -5.55
CA ARG A 344 -11.82 5.51 -4.31
C ARG A 344 -11.08 6.85 -4.44
N PRO A 345 -10.33 7.12 -5.53
CA PRO A 345 -9.70 8.43 -5.71
C PRO A 345 -10.59 9.43 -6.47
N MET A 346 -11.78 9.02 -6.95
CA MET A 346 -12.68 9.86 -7.73
C MET A 346 -13.57 10.73 -6.84
N GLN A 347 -13.94 11.89 -7.37
CA GLN A 347 -15.04 12.69 -6.89
C GLN A 347 -16.29 12.43 -7.76
N LEU A 348 -17.47 12.69 -7.23
CA LEU A 348 -18.71 12.50 -8.00
C LEU A 348 -18.72 13.36 -9.28
N SER A 349 -18.12 14.55 -9.24
CA SER A 349 -17.96 15.44 -10.38
C SER A 349 -17.13 14.86 -11.51
N ASP A 350 -16.17 13.96 -11.20
CA ASP A 350 -15.31 13.32 -12.19
C ASP A 350 -16.08 12.32 -13.07
N THR A 351 -17.18 11.76 -12.54
CA THR A 351 -17.97 10.71 -13.20
C THR A 351 -18.47 11.18 -14.56
N ALA A 352 -19.10 12.36 -14.61
CA ALA A 352 -19.64 12.91 -15.86
C ALA A 352 -18.53 13.13 -16.90
N ILE A 353 -17.38 13.68 -16.48
CA ILE A 353 -16.24 13.95 -17.36
C ILE A 353 -15.66 12.64 -17.92
N VAL A 354 -15.46 11.65 -17.08
CA VAL A 354 -14.92 10.33 -17.48
C VAL A 354 -15.84 9.62 -18.44
N CYS A 355 -17.15 9.56 -18.13
CA CYS A 355 -18.15 8.92 -18.99
C CYS A 355 -18.28 9.62 -20.33
N GLN A 356 -18.32 10.95 -20.34
CA GLN A 356 -18.39 11.74 -21.57
C GLN A 356 -17.17 11.48 -22.45
N ARG A 357 -15.97 11.47 -21.88
CA ARG A 357 -14.73 11.22 -22.64
C ARG A 357 -14.68 9.82 -23.23
N ILE A 358 -15.14 8.80 -22.52
CA ILE A 358 -15.26 7.44 -23.05
C ILE A 358 -16.23 7.40 -24.24
N LYS A 359 -17.41 8.05 -24.12
CA LYS A 359 -18.41 8.13 -25.20
C LYS A 359 -17.82 8.81 -26.45
N GLU A 360 -17.12 9.94 -26.29
CA GLU A 360 -16.48 10.68 -27.38
C GLU A 360 -15.46 9.82 -28.14
N ILE A 361 -14.56 9.15 -27.40
CA ILE A 361 -13.53 8.29 -28.01
C ILE A 361 -14.16 7.16 -28.82
N LEU A 362 -15.18 6.49 -28.28
CA LEU A 362 -15.84 5.38 -28.94
C LEU A 362 -16.75 5.82 -30.11
N ALA A 363 -17.31 7.03 -30.07
CA ALA A 363 -18.13 7.58 -31.17
C ALA A 363 -17.30 7.96 -32.41
N VAL A 364 -16.03 8.34 -32.24
CA VAL A 364 -15.14 8.71 -33.36
C VAL A 364 -14.59 7.46 -34.09
N SER A 365 -14.65 6.30 -33.43
CA SER A 365 -14.10 5.03 -33.93
C SER A 365 -15.12 4.21 -34.70
N LEU A 366 -16.38 4.61 -34.71
CA LEU A 366 -17.50 4.05 -35.49
C LEU A 366 -17.70 4.85 -36.75
#